data_47b4b78251d80567e65ce2753b4974a8
#
_entry.id   47b4b78251d80567e65ce2753b4974a8
#
_cell.length_a   1.000
_cell.length_b   1.000
_cell.length_c   1.000
_cell.angle_alpha   90.00
_cell.angle_beta   90.00
_cell.angle_gamma   90.00
#
_symmetry.space_group_name_H-M   'P 1'
#
loop_
_entity.id
_entity.type
_entity.pdbx_description
1 polymer ?
#
loop_
_entity_poly.entity_id
_entity_poly.type
_entity_poly.pdbx_seq_one_letter_code
_entity_poly.pdbx_strand_id
1 'polypeptide(L)'
;MRYEFRDTVRFSEVDESGYLTLTALVNYFQDTAIFQSEKGGIGFDYLKPKNQAWLLASWQIEIDHMPVLCDEITVATWTYEFKAFYGYRNFVLYDAQGNKAAWANSVWFLCDTKYQMPVKIDERSLAVYGTEPRIEMEYLPRKIALPGLGITENGSTEGKTQEAFGTEGKTQEAFGTEGKTQEAFSTEGKIQEAFKIERHHLDTNHHVNNGQYIDMAVQYLPQDAQVTRVRAEYKMQAHLGDEMVPVVFEDGKLWTIALNNREGKAYAVVQLTIK
;
A
#
# COMPACT_ATOMS: atom_id res chain seq x y z
N MET A 1 -6.78 -7.54 18.31
CA MET A 1 -5.67 -8.01 19.19
C MET A 1 -4.35 -7.77 18.46
N ARG A 2 -3.40 -7.11 19.11
CA ARG A 2 -2.05 -6.84 18.57
C ARG A 2 -1.28 -8.14 18.40
N TYR A 3 -0.58 -8.29 17.28
CA TYR A 3 0.30 -9.42 16.98
C TYR A 3 1.73 -8.88 16.78
N GLU A 4 2.70 -9.62 17.28
CA GLU A 4 4.12 -9.29 17.17
C GLU A 4 4.90 -10.47 16.62
N PHE A 5 5.86 -10.14 15.75
CA PHE A 5 6.79 -11.05 15.11
C PHE A 5 8.21 -10.50 15.31
N ARG A 6 9.14 -11.35 15.73
CA ARG A 6 10.56 -10.98 15.91
C ARG A 6 11.39 -11.68 14.87
N ASP A 7 12.34 -10.97 14.33
CA ASP A 7 13.28 -11.49 13.34
C ASP A 7 14.61 -10.73 13.41
N THR A 8 15.55 -11.15 12.57
CA THR A 8 16.84 -10.49 12.35
C THR A 8 16.92 -10.09 10.88
N VAL A 9 17.34 -8.87 10.57
CA VAL A 9 17.52 -8.39 9.20
C VAL A 9 18.54 -9.26 8.46
N ARG A 10 18.11 -9.88 7.36
CA ARG A 10 18.88 -10.85 6.60
C ARG A 10 19.66 -10.18 5.47
N PHE A 11 20.73 -10.84 5.02
CA PHE A 11 21.54 -10.39 3.88
C PHE A 11 20.72 -10.20 2.58
N SER A 12 19.69 -11.01 2.36
CA SER A 12 18.80 -10.91 1.19
C SER A 12 17.80 -9.76 1.26
N GLU A 13 17.75 -9.02 2.36
CA GLU A 13 16.76 -7.97 2.64
C GLU A 13 17.36 -6.57 2.66
N VAL A 14 18.67 -6.47 2.50
CA VAL A 14 19.41 -5.21 2.51
C VAL A 14 19.89 -4.80 1.13
N ASP A 15 20.09 -3.50 0.98
CA ASP A 15 20.70 -2.89 -0.19
C ASP A 15 22.25 -3.00 -0.16
N GLU A 16 22.92 -2.39 -1.15
CA GLU A 16 24.37 -2.36 -1.26
C GLU A 16 25.07 -1.61 -0.10
N SER A 17 24.35 -0.75 0.61
CA SER A 17 24.81 -0.02 1.79
C SER A 17 24.54 -0.76 3.10
N GLY A 18 23.89 -1.94 3.03
CA GLY A 18 23.56 -2.77 4.17
C GLY A 18 22.32 -2.35 4.94
N TYR A 19 21.52 -1.41 4.43
CA TYR A 19 20.26 -1.00 5.02
C TYR A 19 19.09 -1.84 4.50
N LEU A 20 18.10 -2.09 5.37
CA LEU A 20 16.85 -2.75 5.00
C LEU A 20 16.19 -2.04 3.81
N THR A 21 15.84 -2.79 2.76
CA THR A 21 15.15 -2.22 1.58
C THR A 21 13.70 -1.90 1.88
N LEU A 22 13.10 -0.95 1.13
CA LEU A 22 11.67 -0.65 1.23
C LEU A 22 10.80 -1.87 0.91
N THR A 23 11.20 -2.68 -0.06
CA THR A 23 10.51 -3.91 -0.43
C THR A 23 10.51 -4.90 0.74
N ALA A 24 11.64 -5.08 1.41
CA ALA A 24 11.73 -5.96 2.58
C ALA A 24 10.89 -5.42 3.76
N LEU A 25 10.90 -4.10 4.02
CA LEU A 25 10.02 -3.48 5.01
C LEU A 25 8.54 -3.77 4.76
N VAL A 26 8.09 -3.61 3.50
CA VAL A 26 6.70 -3.91 3.11
C VAL A 26 6.39 -5.38 3.27
N ASN A 27 7.32 -6.28 2.91
CA ASN A 27 7.16 -7.71 3.09
C ASN A 27 7.02 -8.08 4.58
N TYR A 28 7.85 -7.53 5.47
CA TYR A 28 7.70 -7.71 6.92
C TYR A 28 6.30 -7.31 7.42
N PHE A 29 5.77 -6.19 6.94
CA PHE A 29 4.43 -5.76 7.32
C PHE A 29 3.35 -6.71 6.80
N GLN A 30 3.44 -7.14 5.54
CA GLN A 30 2.48 -8.09 4.95
C GLN A 30 2.55 -9.46 5.65
N ASP A 31 3.74 -10.00 5.85
CA ASP A 31 3.95 -11.29 6.52
C ASP A 31 3.39 -11.28 7.94
N THR A 32 3.63 -10.20 8.69
CA THR A 32 3.09 -10.06 10.06
C THR A 32 1.56 -10.08 10.08
N ALA A 33 0.90 -9.47 9.08
CA ALA A 33 -0.56 -9.52 8.96
C ALA A 33 -1.07 -10.93 8.58
N ILE A 34 -0.34 -11.63 7.69
CA ILE A 34 -0.65 -13.01 7.29
C ILE A 34 -0.48 -13.94 8.50
N PHE A 35 0.64 -13.84 9.22
CA PHE A 35 0.89 -14.67 10.42
C PHE A 35 -0.16 -14.46 11.49
N GLN A 36 -0.63 -13.23 11.71
CA GLN A 36 -1.76 -12.97 12.62
C GLN A 36 -3.01 -13.72 12.19
N SER A 37 -3.34 -13.68 10.89
CA SER A 37 -4.53 -14.34 10.34
C SER A 37 -4.43 -15.86 10.45
N GLU A 38 -3.28 -16.43 10.11
CA GLU A 38 -3.02 -17.88 10.22
C GLU A 38 -3.09 -18.35 11.67
N LYS A 39 -2.43 -17.65 12.60
CA LYS A 39 -2.46 -17.96 14.02
C LYS A 39 -3.88 -17.85 14.61
N GLY A 40 -4.69 -16.95 14.09
CA GLY A 40 -6.09 -16.76 14.45
C GLY A 40 -7.05 -17.79 13.82
N GLY A 41 -6.56 -18.67 12.95
CA GLY A 41 -7.38 -19.67 12.24
C GLY A 41 -8.40 -19.05 11.28
N ILE A 42 -8.07 -17.86 10.72
CA ILE A 42 -8.85 -17.14 9.72
C ILE A 42 -7.99 -16.77 8.50
N GLY A 43 -6.88 -17.47 8.32
CA GLY A 43 -5.95 -17.29 7.22
C GLY A 43 -6.39 -18.02 5.95
N PHE A 44 -5.41 -18.51 5.19
CA PHE A 44 -5.61 -19.05 3.86
C PHE A 44 -6.61 -20.21 3.80
N ASP A 45 -6.48 -21.21 4.70
CA ASP A 45 -7.37 -22.38 4.72
C ASP A 45 -8.82 -22.03 5.12
N TYR A 46 -9.02 -20.91 5.80
CA TYR A 46 -10.35 -20.40 6.13
C TYR A 46 -10.99 -19.62 4.99
N LEU A 47 -10.22 -18.83 4.26
CA LEU A 47 -10.71 -17.94 3.21
C LEU A 47 -10.88 -18.65 1.86
N LYS A 48 -9.94 -19.52 1.49
CA LYS A 48 -9.93 -20.21 0.20
C LYS A 48 -11.20 -20.99 -0.13
N PRO A 49 -11.78 -21.81 0.78
CA PRO A 49 -13.03 -22.53 0.51
C PRO A 49 -14.24 -21.61 0.28
N LYS A 50 -14.16 -20.37 0.78
CA LYS A 50 -15.17 -19.33 0.61
C LYS A 50 -14.98 -18.50 -0.67
N ASN A 51 -13.93 -18.77 -1.45
CA ASN A 51 -13.47 -17.92 -2.55
C ASN A 51 -13.21 -16.48 -2.09
N GLN A 52 -12.60 -16.29 -0.92
CA GLN A 52 -12.35 -14.97 -0.34
C GLN A 52 -10.86 -14.71 -0.21
N ALA A 53 -10.47 -13.45 -0.38
CA ALA A 53 -9.12 -12.97 -0.09
C ALA A 53 -9.16 -11.53 0.43
N TRP A 54 -8.21 -11.20 1.32
CA TRP A 54 -7.93 -9.83 1.67
C TRP A 54 -7.05 -9.21 0.60
N LEU A 55 -7.52 -8.12 0.00
CA LEU A 55 -6.77 -7.34 -0.98
C LEU A 55 -6.37 -6.00 -0.37
N LEU A 56 -5.14 -5.62 -0.58
CA LEU A 56 -4.60 -4.34 -0.12
C LEU A 56 -5.04 -3.23 -1.09
N ALA A 57 -5.64 -2.18 -0.55
CA ALA A 57 -6.05 -1.01 -1.30
C ALA A 57 -5.03 0.12 -1.24
N SER A 58 -4.33 0.27 -0.11
CA SER A 58 -3.31 1.32 0.04
C SER A 58 -2.37 1.10 1.21
N TRP A 59 -1.17 1.67 1.06
CA TRP A 59 -0.19 1.90 2.11
C TRP A 59 0.03 3.39 2.34
N GLN A 60 0.30 3.74 3.59
CA GLN A 60 1.04 4.92 4.01
C GLN A 60 2.06 4.47 5.05
N ILE A 61 3.34 4.64 4.76
CA ILE A 61 4.45 4.20 5.60
C ILE A 61 5.31 5.43 5.90
N GLU A 62 5.55 5.68 7.17
CA GLU A 62 6.48 6.70 7.67
C GLU A 62 7.77 6.00 8.10
N ILE A 63 8.91 6.58 7.78
CA ILE A 63 10.23 6.00 8.03
C ILE A 63 11.08 7.03 8.75
N ASP A 64 11.52 6.68 9.96
CA ASP A 64 12.50 7.46 10.72
C ASP A 64 13.92 7.03 10.32
N HIS A 65 14.18 5.74 10.39
CA HIS A 65 15.44 5.13 9.97
C HIS A 65 15.22 3.70 9.49
N MET A 66 16.15 3.20 8.69
CA MET A 66 16.16 1.80 8.27
C MET A 66 17.14 0.99 9.11
N PRO A 67 16.71 -0.16 9.68
CA PRO A 67 17.64 -1.10 10.32
C PRO A 67 18.70 -1.59 9.33
N VAL A 68 19.83 -2.06 9.86
CA VAL A 68 20.93 -2.60 9.06
C VAL A 68 21.02 -4.11 9.18
N LEU A 69 21.83 -4.71 8.32
CA LEU A 69 22.12 -6.13 8.32
C LEU A 69 22.47 -6.64 9.73
N CYS A 70 21.86 -7.76 10.14
CA CYS A 70 21.97 -8.41 11.44
C CYS A 70 21.30 -7.68 12.61
N ASP A 71 20.63 -6.55 12.42
CA ASP A 71 19.83 -5.96 13.48
C ASP A 71 18.66 -6.86 13.87
N GLU A 72 18.42 -6.97 15.18
CA GLU A 72 17.20 -7.56 15.71
C GLU A 72 16.04 -6.57 15.55
N ILE A 73 14.92 -7.03 15.02
CA ILE A 73 13.73 -6.23 14.81
C ILE A 73 12.50 -6.88 15.42
N THR A 74 11.53 -6.06 15.80
CA THR A 74 10.20 -6.53 16.18
C THR A 74 9.16 -5.82 15.30
N VAL A 75 8.35 -6.59 14.59
CA VAL A 75 7.27 -6.07 13.75
C VAL A 75 5.94 -6.33 14.43
N ALA A 76 5.16 -5.29 14.65
CA ALA A 76 3.85 -5.37 15.27
C ALA A 76 2.75 -4.93 14.32
N THR A 77 1.56 -5.56 14.40
CA THR A 77 0.38 -5.17 13.65
C THR A 77 -0.90 -5.34 14.46
N TRP A 78 -1.89 -4.51 14.17
CA TRP A 78 -3.25 -4.60 14.71
C TRP A 78 -4.24 -3.87 13.80
N THR A 79 -5.49 -4.31 13.83
CA THR A 79 -6.60 -3.57 13.23
C THR A 79 -7.07 -2.50 14.20
N TYR A 80 -7.40 -1.31 13.68
CA TYR A 80 -7.96 -0.24 14.51
C TYR A 80 -9.41 0.09 14.15
N GLU A 81 -9.87 -0.30 12.97
CA GLU A 81 -11.23 -0.04 12.51
C GLU A 81 -11.68 -1.04 11.45
N PHE A 82 -12.98 -1.31 11.40
CA PHE A 82 -13.65 -2.00 10.31
C PHE A 82 -14.83 -1.16 9.82
N LYS A 83 -14.98 -1.01 8.50
CA LYS A 83 -16.13 -0.33 7.87
C LYS A 83 -16.63 -1.17 6.69
N ALA A 84 -17.81 -1.75 6.80
CA ALA A 84 -18.41 -2.62 5.80
C ALA A 84 -17.50 -3.79 5.40
N PHE A 85 -16.82 -3.69 4.28
CA PHE A 85 -15.85 -4.68 3.76
C PHE A 85 -14.39 -4.23 3.91
N TYR A 86 -14.15 -3.04 4.45
CA TYR A 86 -12.80 -2.52 4.71
C TYR A 86 -12.31 -2.86 6.10
N GLY A 87 -11.03 -3.25 6.18
CA GLY A 87 -10.25 -3.34 7.41
C GLY A 87 -9.10 -2.33 7.37
N TYR A 88 -8.98 -1.56 8.44
CA TYR A 88 -7.92 -0.56 8.62
C TYR A 88 -6.92 -1.07 9.64
N ARG A 89 -5.65 -1.04 9.30
CA ARG A 89 -4.61 -1.70 10.08
C ARG A 89 -3.38 -0.82 10.23
N ASN A 90 -2.81 -0.82 11.43
CA ASN A 90 -1.51 -0.23 11.70
C ASN A 90 -0.41 -1.28 11.82
N PHE A 91 0.80 -0.83 11.52
CA PHE A 91 2.03 -1.60 11.68
C PHE A 91 3.10 -0.72 12.30
N VAL A 92 4.02 -1.36 13.01
CA VAL A 92 5.24 -0.72 13.51
C VAL A 92 6.39 -1.70 13.39
N LEU A 93 7.50 -1.25 12.86
CA LEU A 93 8.78 -1.92 12.96
C LEU A 93 9.59 -1.21 14.04
N TYR A 94 10.02 -1.96 15.05
CA TYR A 94 10.88 -1.52 16.13
C TYR A 94 12.29 -2.03 15.91
N ASP A 95 13.29 -1.20 16.22
CA ASP A 95 14.69 -1.59 16.31
C ASP A 95 14.97 -2.42 17.59
N ALA A 96 16.20 -2.90 17.74
CA ALA A 96 16.64 -3.67 18.90
C ALA A 96 16.52 -2.90 20.24
N GLN A 97 16.48 -1.58 20.21
CA GLN A 97 16.33 -0.71 21.38
C GLN A 97 14.85 -0.42 21.70
N GLY A 98 13.93 -0.88 20.85
CA GLY A 98 12.49 -0.65 20.98
C GLY A 98 12.02 0.70 20.45
N ASN A 99 12.86 1.45 19.72
CA ASN A 99 12.44 2.66 19.02
C ASN A 99 11.68 2.31 17.74
N LYS A 100 10.76 3.18 17.34
CA LYS A 100 10.05 3.04 16.06
C LYS A 100 10.98 3.39 14.90
N ALA A 101 11.40 2.40 14.12
CA ALA A 101 12.17 2.61 12.90
C ALA A 101 11.26 3.00 11.72
N ALA A 102 10.10 2.31 11.59
CA ALA A 102 9.07 2.65 10.63
C ALA A 102 7.68 2.30 11.18
N TRP A 103 6.64 3.02 10.71
CA TRP A 103 5.25 2.73 11.08
C TRP A 103 4.32 2.99 9.90
N ALA A 104 3.18 2.30 9.89
CA ALA A 104 2.32 2.36 8.74
C ALA A 104 0.83 2.33 9.08
N ASN A 105 0.06 2.92 8.17
CA ASN A 105 -1.37 2.73 8.00
C ASN A 105 -1.63 1.99 6.68
N SER A 106 -2.53 1.03 6.70
CA SER A 106 -2.97 0.31 5.52
C SER A 106 -4.48 0.15 5.48
N VAL A 107 -5.02 0.07 4.27
CA VAL A 107 -6.43 -0.18 4.02
C VAL A 107 -6.55 -1.47 3.21
N TRP A 108 -7.31 -2.41 3.74
CA TRP A 108 -7.59 -3.71 3.12
C TRP A 108 -9.07 -3.85 2.85
N PHE A 109 -9.46 -4.63 1.86
CA PHE A 109 -10.84 -5.01 1.66
C PHE A 109 -10.96 -6.51 1.43
N LEU A 110 -12.03 -7.11 1.99
CA LEU A 110 -12.34 -8.50 1.76
C LEU A 110 -13.07 -8.63 0.44
N CYS A 111 -12.57 -9.48 -0.47
CA CYS A 111 -13.07 -9.68 -1.82
C CYS A 111 -13.47 -11.12 -2.06
N ASP A 112 -14.60 -11.33 -2.75
CA ASP A 112 -14.90 -12.60 -3.40
C ASP A 112 -14.06 -12.71 -4.68
N THR A 113 -13.15 -13.68 -4.72
CA THR A 113 -12.20 -13.84 -5.83
C THR A 113 -12.84 -14.40 -7.10
N LYS A 114 -14.02 -15.04 -6.98
CA LYS A 114 -14.77 -15.59 -8.12
C LYS A 114 -15.57 -14.52 -8.84
N TYR A 115 -16.23 -13.65 -8.06
CA TYR A 115 -17.09 -12.59 -8.61
C TYR A 115 -16.39 -11.23 -8.66
N GLN A 116 -15.17 -11.13 -8.15
CA GLN A 116 -14.38 -9.88 -8.10
C GLN A 116 -15.14 -8.74 -7.39
N MET A 117 -15.85 -9.04 -6.31
CA MET A 117 -16.69 -8.10 -5.59
C MET A 117 -16.31 -8.03 -4.10
N PRO A 118 -16.38 -6.84 -3.48
CA PRO A 118 -16.22 -6.72 -2.03
C PRO A 118 -17.30 -7.50 -1.27
N VAL A 119 -16.91 -8.19 -0.20
CA VAL A 119 -17.81 -8.93 0.68
C VAL A 119 -17.72 -8.47 2.12
N LYS A 120 -18.85 -8.54 2.83
CA LYS A 120 -18.92 -8.16 4.24
C LYS A 120 -18.01 -9.08 5.06
N ILE A 121 -17.30 -8.49 6.00
CA ILE A 121 -16.43 -9.20 6.95
C ILE A 121 -17.32 -9.98 7.91
N ASP A 122 -17.02 -11.25 8.09
CA ASP A 122 -17.78 -12.13 8.98
C ASP A 122 -17.44 -11.92 10.48
N GLU A 123 -18.37 -12.32 11.36
CA GLU A 123 -18.26 -12.11 12.80
C GLU A 123 -17.03 -12.82 13.40
N ARG A 124 -16.65 -13.98 12.88
CA ARG A 124 -15.46 -14.71 13.33
C ARG A 124 -14.19 -13.93 13.04
N SER A 125 -14.06 -13.39 11.83
CA SER A 125 -12.93 -12.54 11.45
C SER A 125 -12.87 -11.28 12.32
N LEU A 126 -14.01 -10.61 12.54
CA LEU A 126 -14.09 -9.44 13.43
C LEU A 126 -13.65 -9.76 14.85
N ALA A 127 -14.09 -10.90 15.40
CA ALA A 127 -13.75 -11.33 16.76
C ALA A 127 -12.25 -11.67 16.92
N VAL A 128 -11.64 -12.32 15.91
CA VAL A 128 -10.23 -12.71 15.95
C VAL A 128 -9.31 -11.50 15.82
N TYR A 129 -9.57 -10.62 14.88
CA TYR A 129 -8.75 -9.42 14.71
C TYR A 129 -8.93 -8.45 15.88
N GLY A 130 -10.17 -8.24 16.35
CA GLY A 130 -10.52 -7.19 17.30
C GLY A 130 -10.15 -5.81 16.78
N THR A 131 -10.23 -4.81 17.65
CA THR A 131 -9.74 -3.46 17.33
C THR A 131 -8.95 -2.91 18.50
N GLU A 132 -7.88 -2.16 18.19
CA GLU A 132 -7.06 -1.43 19.16
C GLU A 132 -6.94 0.03 18.75
N PRO A 133 -6.52 0.95 19.62
CA PRO A 133 -6.33 2.33 19.26
C PRO A 133 -5.37 2.47 18.06
N ARG A 134 -5.68 3.40 17.17
CA ARG A 134 -4.80 3.71 16.06
C ARG A 134 -3.52 4.39 16.56
N ILE A 135 -2.42 4.18 15.83
CA ILE A 135 -1.16 4.83 16.14
C ILE A 135 -1.26 6.34 15.90
N GLU A 136 -0.53 7.12 16.68
CA GLU A 136 -0.42 8.56 16.47
C GLU A 136 0.45 8.83 15.24
N MET A 137 -0.18 9.29 14.17
CA MET A 137 0.43 9.70 12.90
C MET A 137 -0.55 10.58 12.12
N GLU A 138 -0.07 11.29 11.10
CA GLU A 138 -0.94 11.92 10.11
C GLU A 138 -1.57 10.84 9.23
N TYR A 139 -2.91 10.82 9.11
CA TYR A 139 -3.64 9.89 8.24
C TYR A 139 -4.04 10.60 6.96
N LEU A 140 -3.28 10.39 5.90
CA LEU A 140 -3.54 10.97 4.59
C LEU A 140 -4.66 10.23 3.85
N PRO A 141 -5.38 10.90 2.93
CA PRO A 141 -6.40 10.24 2.10
C PRO A 141 -5.82 9.06 1.33
N ARG A 142 -6.59 7.97 1.21
CA ARG A 142 -6.17 6.78 0.46
C ARG A 142 -5.80 7.10 -1.00
N LYS A 143 -6.62 7.95 -1.67
CA LYS A 143 -6.38 8.34 -3.06
C LYS A 143 -5.16 9.25 -3.16
N ILE A 144 -4.32 8.98 -4.15
CA ILE A 144 -3.17 9.80 -4.50
C ILE A 144 -3.52 10.61 -5.75
N ALA A 145 -3.49 11.95 -5.63
CA ALA A 145 -3.69 12.83 -6.76
C ALA A 145 -2.50 12.73 -7.73
N LEU A 146 -2.78 12.65 -9.02
CA LEU A 146 -1.75 12.77 -10.05
C LEU A 146 -1.63 14.24 -10.47
N PRO A 147 -0.41 14.78 -10.56
CA PRO A 147 -0.19 16.13 -11.08
C PRO A 147 -0.73 16.27 -12.52
N GLY A 148 -1.31 17.41 -12.86
CA GLY A 148 -1.85 17.66 -14.20
C GLY A 148 -3.23 17.08 -14.51
N LEU A 149 -3.76 16.19 -13.69
CA LEU A 149 -5.17 15.79 -13.71
C LEU A 149 -5.91 16.65 -12.68
N GLY A 150 -6.43 17.79 -13.08
CA GLY A 150 -7.19 18.67 -12.20
C GLY A 150 -8.32 17.88 -11.51
N ILE A 151 -8.28 17.82 -10.19
CA ILE A 151 -9.43 17.41 -9.40
C ILE A 151 -10.40 18.61 -9.49
N THR A 152 -11.41 18.50 -10.37
CA THR A 152 -12.56 19.41 -10.25
C THR A 152 -13.27 19.04 -8.95
N GLU A 153 -13.49 20.02 -8.07
CA GLU A 153 -14.17 19.88 -6.77
C GLU A 153 -15.62 19.35 -6.85
N ASN A 154 -16.12 19.11 -8.03
CA ASN A 154 -17.40 18.46 -8.26
C ASN A 154 -17.15 17.10 -8.93
N GLY A 155 -17.22 16.02 -8.19
CA GLY A 155 -17.13 14.62 -8.51
C GLY A 155 -17.66 14.11 -9.88
N SER A 156 -17.46 14.85 -10.96
CA SER A 156 -17.73 14.46 -12.33
C SER A 156 -16.46 14.60 -13.17
N THR A 157 -15.75 13.50 -13.35
CA THR A 157 -14.79 13.37 -14.43
C THR A 157 -15.57 13.32 -15.75
N GLU A 158 -15.49 14.35 -16.58
CA GLU A 158 -15.76 14.23 -18.01
C GLU A 158 -14.60 13.45 -18.65
N GLY A 159 -14.73 12.18 -18.63
CA GLY A 159 -13.89 11.20 -19.29
C GLY A 159 -14.44 9.84 -18.91
N LYS A 160 -15.18 9.20 -19.82
CA LYS A 160 -15.75 7.87 -19.63
C LYS A 160 -14.65 6.86 -19.30
N THR A 161 -14.35 6.69 -18.03
CA THR A 161 -13.68 5.52 -17.49
C THR A 161 -14.71 4.74 -16.68
N GLN A 162 -15.14 3.59 -17.19
CA GLN A 162 -15.90 2.64 -16.40
C GLN A 162 -15.06 2.27 -15.18
N GLU A 163 -15.49 2.74 -14.00
CA GLU A 163 -15.00 2.25 -12.73
C GLU A 163 -15.45 0.80 -12.56
N ALA A 164 -14.53 -0.12 -12.74
CA ALA A 164 -14.72 -1.49 -12.29
C ALA A 164 -14.63 -1.52 -10.76
N PHE A 165 -15.70 -1.29 -10.08
CA PHE A 165 -16.01 -1.32 -8.64
C PHE A 165 -16.64 -0.01 -8.14
N GLY A 166 -17.88 0.25 -8.54
CA GLY A 166 -18.67 1.33 -8.01
C GLY A 166 -20.14 0.97 -7.94
N THR A 167 -20.64 0.69 -6.75
CA THR A 167 -22.06 0.86 -6.45
C THR A 167 -22.19 2.07 -5.57
N GLU A 168 -22.84 3.11 -6.11
CA GLU A 168 -23.23 4.31 -5.38
C GLU A 168 -24.23 3.97 -4.28
N GLY A 169 -23.86 4.23 -3.04
CA GLY A 169 -24.75 4.35 -1.90
C GLY A 169 -24.59 5.74 -1.30
N LYS A 170 -25.59 6.61 -1.53
CA LYS A 170 -25.67 7.94 -0.94
C LYS A 170 -25.68 7.84 0.57
N THR A 171 -24.71 8.47 1.22
CA THR A 171 -24.88 9.14 2.51
C THR A 171 -23.85 10.26 2.60
N GLN A 172 -24.34 11.49 2.48
CA GLN A 172 -23.64 12.70 2.87
C GLN A 172 -23.59 12.74 4.39
N GLU A 173 -22.38 12.80 4.96
CA GLU A 173 -22.14 13.52 6.20
C GLU A 173 -20.88 14.35 6.03
N ALA A 174 -21.11 15.66 6.06
CA ALA A 174 -20.11 16.69 5.98
C ALA A 174 -19.33 16.74 7.29
N PHE A 175 -18.01 16.51 7.24
CA PHE A 175 -17.09 17.07 8.22
C PHE A 175 -16.27 18.14 7.51
N GLY A 176 -16.58 19.39 7.87
CA GLY A 176 -15.78 20.53 7.46
C GLY A 176 -14.41 20.48 8.13
N THR A 177 -13.39 20.51 7.32
CA THR A 177 -12.05 20.95 7.70
C THR A 177 -11.66 22.03 6.70
N GLU A 178 -11.31 23.19 7.26
CA GLU A 178 -10.86 24.37 6.53
C GLU A 178 -9.73 24.03 5.56
N GLY A 179 -9.96 24.38 4.30
CA GLY A 179 -9.03 24.10 3.22
C GLY A 179 -7.73 24.90 3.34
N LYS A 180 -6.63 24.21 3.46
CA LYS A 180 -5.37 24.72 2.91
C LYS A 180 -5.41 24.40 1.41
N THR A 181 -5.45 25.43 0.59
CA THR A 181 -5.26 25.38 -0.84
C THR A 181 -4.00 24.58 -1.16
N GLN A 182 -4.16 23.35 -1.69
CA GLN A 182 -3.06 22.65 -2.32
C GLN A 182 -2.69 23.43 -3.58
N GLU A 183 -1.45 23.91 -3.64
CA GLU A 183 -0.91 24.51 -4.84
C GLU A 183 -1.04 23.52 -6.00
N ALA A 184 -1.52 24.00 -7.14
CA ALA A 184 -1.68 23.18 -8.34
C ALA A 184 -0.30 22.71 -8.80
N PHE A 185 -0.07 21.42 -8.85
CA PHE A 185 1.16 20.82 -9.39
C PHE A 185 1.36 21.27 -10.83
N SER A 186 2.49 21.90 -11.13
CA SER A 186 2.86 22.40 -12.47
C SER A 186 3.72 21.41 -13.27
N THR A 187 3.94 20.20 -12.75
CA THR A 187 4.90 19.25 -13.31
C THR A 187 4.25 18.36 -14.37
N GLU A 188 4.75 18.41 -15.61
CA GLU A 188 4.39 17.42 -16.64
C GLU A 188 5.02 16.06 -16.29
N GLY A 189 4.22 14.98 -16.37
CA GLY A 189 4.70 13.63 -16.13
C GLY A 189 5.65 13.16 -17.23
N LYS A 190 6.80 12.61 -16.85
CA LYS A 190 7.77 12.00 -17.78
C LYS A 190 7.44 10.52 -17.98
N ILE A 191 7.01 10.15 -19.18
CA ILE A 191 6.78 8.75 -19.54
C ILE A 191 8.13 8.05 -19.64
N GLN A 192 8.27 6.90 -19.01
CA GLN A 192 9.46 6.07 -18.99
C GLN A 192 9.32 4.89 -19.96
N GLU A 193 10.42 4.19 -20.22
CA GLU A 193 10.42 2.98 -21.03
C GLU A 193 9.51 1.91 -20.40
N ALA A 194 8.66 1.32 -21.24
CA ALA A 194 7.77 0.27 -20.82
C ALA A 194 8.52 -1.04 -20.60
N PHE A 195 8.12 -1.80 -19.55
CA PHE A 195 8.67 -3.12 -19.29
C PHE A 195 7.56 -4.15 -19.06
N LYS A 196 7.89 -5.42 -19.19
CA LYS A 196 6.95 -6.52 -18.96
C LYS A 196 7.02 -7.05 -17.55
N ILE A 197 5.84 -7.43 -17.03
CA ILE A 197 5.76 -8.17 -15.77
C ILE A 197 6.29 -9.58 -15.97
N GLU A 198 7.25 -9.96 -15.13
CA GLU A 198 7.94 -11.25 -15.14
C GLU A 198 7.55 -12.10 -13.92
N ARG A 199 7.94 -13.38 -13.92
CA ARG A 199 7.55 -14.34 -12.87
C ARG A 199 8.00 -13.95 -11.47
N HIS A 200 9.17 -13.32 -11.33
CA HIS A 200 9.70 -12.91 -10.03
C HIS A 200 8.93 -11.74 -9.39
N HIS A 201 8.11 -11.03 -10.15
CA HIS A 201 7.24 -9.99 -9.61
C HIS A 201 5.97 -10.55 -8.96
N LEU A 202 5.64 -11.84 -9.19
CA LEU A 202 4.32 -12.39 -8.83
C LEU A 202 4.30 -12.98 -7.42
N ASP A 203 3.14 -12.84 -6.77
CA ASP A 203 2.78 -13.52 -5.54
C ASP A 203 2.13 -14.90 -5.79
N THR A 204 1.67 -15.54 -4.72
CA THR A 204 0.98 -16.85 -4.76
C THR A 204 -0.40 -16.81 -5.42
N ASN A 205 -0.96 -15.61 -5.65
CA ASN A 205 -2.21 -15.41 -6.35
C ASN A 205 -2.02 -15.12 -7.84
N HIS A 206 -0.78 -15.22 -8.36
CA HIS A 206 -0.39 -14.91 -9.73
C HIS A 206 -0.59 -13.43 -10.12
N HIS A 207 -0.61 -12.53 -9.14
CA HIS A 207 -0.61 -11.08 -9.31
C HIS A 207 0.73 -10.50 -8.92
N VAL A 208 1.03 -9.30 -9.41
CA VAL A 208 2.21 -8.57 -8.95
C VAL A 208 2.09 -8.32 -7.44
N ASN A 209 3.11 -8.74 -6.68
CA ASN A 209 3.18 -8.50 -5.24
C ASN A 209 3.16 -7.00 -4.94
N ASN A 210 2.44 -6.60 -3.90
CA ASN A 210 2.26 -5.18 -3.54
C ASN A 210 3.60 -4.47 -3.29
N GLY A 211 4.60 -5.14 -2.70
CA GLY A 211 5.94 -4.61 -2.49
C GLY A 211 6.69 -4.35 -3.80
N GLN A 212 6.43 -5.14 -4.85
CA GLN A 212 7.09 -5.00 -6.16
C GLN A 212 6.69 -3.69 -6.85
N TYR A 213 5.45 -3.20 -6.69
CA TYR A 213 5.08 -1.90 -7.24
C TYR A 213 5.88 -0.76 -6.59
N ILE A 214 6.19 -0.88 -5.29
CA ILE A 214 7.04 0.09 -4.58
C ILE A 214 8.47 -0.02 -5.07
N ASP A 215 9.00 -1.24 -5.23
CA ASP A 215 10.33 -1.51 -5.77
C ASP A 215 10.51 -0.90 -7.18
N MET A 216 9.55 -1.15 -8.08
CA MET A 216 9.52 -0.56 -9.41
C MET A 216 9.54 0.98 -9.37
N ALA A 217 8.83 1.59 -8.41
CA ALA A 217 8.77 3.05 -8.29
C ALA A 217 10.09 3.65 -7.77
N VAL A 218 10.74 2.97 -6.82
CA VAL A 218 12.01 3.41 -6.24
C VAL A 218 13.12 3.54 -7.28
N GLN A 219 13.08 2.74 -8.36
CA GLN A 219 14.08 2.78 -9.45
C GLN A 219 14.16 4.14 -10.16
N TYR A 220 13.15 5.00 -9.98
CA TYR A 220 13.11 6.33 -10.59
C TYR A 220 13.61 7.44 -9.65
N LEU A 221 13.94 7.13 -8.41
CA LEU A 221 14.53 8.09 -7.47
C LEU A 221 16.01 8.33 -7.77
N PRO A 222 16.56 9.48 -7.34
CA PRO A 222 18.02 9.66 -7.30
C PRO A 222 18.70 8.55 -6.48
N GLN A 223 19.90 8.16 -6.87
CA GLN A 223 20.62 7.03 -6.26
C GLN A 223 20.82 7.19 -4.74
N ASP A 224 21.04 8.44 -4.27
CA ASP A 224 21.28 8.74 -2.85
C ASP A 224 19.99 9.14 -2.10
N ALA A 225 18.82 8.93 -2.69
CA ALA A 225 17.56 9.35 -2.11
C ALA A 225 17.23 8.58 -0.84
N GLN A 226 17.08 9.29 0.27
CA GLN A 226 16.59 8.72 1.52
C GLN A 226 15.09 8.93 1.63
N VAL A 227 14.33 7.86 1.46
CA VAL A 227 12.87 7.89 1.55
C VAL A 227 12.43 8.02 3.02
N THR A 228 11.57 8.99 3.29
CA THR A 228 10.99 9.24 4.62
C THR A 228 9.52 8.86 4.71
N ARG A 229 8.82 8.87 3.56
CA ARG A 229 7.41 8.46 3.47
C ARG A 229 7.15 7.73 2.17
N VAL A 230 6.41 6.63 2.26
CA VAL A 230 5.87 5.91 1.12
C VAL A 230 4.35 5.94 1.20
N ARG A 231 3.70 6.29 0.09
CA ARG A 231 2.27 6.06 -0.10
C ARG A 231 2.08 5.23 -1.37
N ALA A 232 1.23 4.23 -1.31
CA ALA A 232 0.86 3.45 -2.47
C ALA A 232 -0.66 3.28 -2.52
N GLU A 233 -1.26 3.53 -3.68
CA GLU A 233 -2.66 3.25 -3.98
C GLU A 233 -2.71 2.17 -5.06
N TYR A 234 -3.33 1.02 -4.76
CA TYR A 234 -3.49 -0.10 -5.68
C TYR A 234 -4.86 -0.03 -6.33
N LYS A 235 -4.93 -0.01 -7.66
CA LYS A 235 -6.16 0.22 -8.45
C LYS A 235 -6.57 -0.98 -9.27
N MET A 236 -5.61 -1.68 -9.87
CA MET A 236 -5.83 -2.88 -10.67
C MET A 236 -4.74 -3.90 -10.39
N GLN A 237 -5.02 -5.16 -10.62
CA GLN A 237 -4.05 -6.23 -10.55
C GLN A 237 -3.31 -6.34 -11.88
N ALA A 238 -1.97 -6.42 -11.85
CA ALA A 238 -1.17 -6.75 -13.01
C ALA A 238 -0.75 -8.22 -12.97
N HIS A 239 -0.64 -8.85 -14.14
CA HIS A 239 -0.38 -10.27 -14.34
C HIS A 239 0.88 -10.50 -15.15
N LEU A 240 1.30 -11.75 -15.22
CA LEU A 240 2.44 -12.16 -16.04
C LEU A 240 2.26 -11.72 -17.50
N GLY A 241 3.26 -11.03 -18.02
CA GLY A 241 3.29 -10.57 -19.40
C GLY A 241 2.58 -9.25 -19.67
N ASP A 242 1.85 -8.70 -18.68
CA ASP A 242 1.33 -7.35 -18.77
C ASP A 242 2.46 -6.34 -18.94
N GLU A 243 2.20 -5.28 -19.68
CA GLU A 243 3.14 -4.18 -19.81
C GLU A 243 2.87 -3.10 -18.77
N MET A 244 3.96 -2.64 -18.19
CA MET A 244 4.00 -1.53 -17.26
C MET A 244 4.61 -0.32 -17.93
N VAL A 245 3.88 0.79 -17.97
CA VAL A 245 4.31 2.08 -18.52
C VAL A 245 4.38 3.08 -17.37
N PRO A 246 5.56 3.31 -16.78
CA PRO A 246 5.69 4.25 -15.68
C PRO A 246 5.62 5.70 -16.18
N VAL A 247 4.93 6.54 -15.39
CA VAL A 247 4.92 7.99 -15.59
C VAL A 247 5.39 8.64 -14.29
N VAL A 248 6.48 9.37 -14.36
CA VAL A 248 7.17 9.96 -13.21
C VAL A 248 6.86 11.46 -13.13
N PHE A 249 6.41 11.90 -11.98
CA PHE A 249 6.21 13.30 -11.63
C PHE A 249 7.16 13.64 -10.48
N GLU A 250 7.97 14.67 -10.68
CA GLU A 250 8.94 15.15 -9.72
C GLU A 250 8.53 16.56 -9.25
N ASP A 251 8.38 16.74 -7.95
CA ASP A 251 8.07 18.03 -7.33
C ASP A 251 8.96 18.22 -6.08
N GLY A 252 10.16 18.70 -6.27
CA GLY A 252 11.16 18.85 -5.24
C GLY A 252 11.46 17.53 -4.52
N LYS A 253 11.00 17.40 -3.28
CA LYS A 253 11.20 16.18 -2.47
C LYS A 253 10.09 15.13 -2.66
N LEU A 254 9.07 15.44 -3.43
CA LEU A 254 7.92 14.59 -3.65
C LEU A 254 7.98 13.97 -5.05
N TRP A 255 8.04 12.65 -5.10
CA TRP A 255 8.05 11.86 -6.33
C TRP A 255 6.77 11.06 -6.41
N THR A 256 6.03 11.21 -7.50
CA THR A 256 4.81 10.42 -7.74
C THR A 256 5.00 9.61 -9.01
N ILE A 257 4.89 8.29 -8.90
CA ILE A 257 5.07 7.36 -10.00
C ILE A 257 3.75 6.65 -10.25
N ALA A 258 3.15 6.89 -11.41
CA ALA A 258 1.98 6.16 -11.87
C ALA A 258 2.46 4.97 -12.72
N LEU A 259 2.19 3.76 -12.26
CA LEU A 259 2.51 2.51 -12.93
C LEU A 259 1.30 2.09 -13.76
N ASN A 260 1.29 2.46 -15.04
CA ASN A 260 0.13 2.34 -15.91
C ASN A 260 0.23 1.13 -16.85
N ASN A 261 -0.91 0.70 -17.38
CA ASN A 261 -0.96 -0.14 -18.57
C ASN A 261 -0.78 0.71 -19.85
N ARG A 262 -0.75 0.08 -21.03
CA ARG A 262 -0.65 0.78 -22.32
C ARG A 262 -1.81 1.75 -22.61
N GLU A 263 -2.95 1.55 -21.99
CA GLU A 263 -4.14 2.42 -22.13
C GLU A 263 -4.11 3.64 -21.20
N GLY A 264 -3.04 3.80 -20.40
CA GLY A 264 -2.89 4.87 -19.41
C GLY A 264 -3.69 4.66 -18.12
N LYS A 265 -4.24 3.48 -17.89
CA LYS A 265 -4.92 3.13 -16.63
C LYS A 265 -3.89 2.63 -15.61
N ALA A 266 -3.86 3.23 -14.44
CA ALA A 266 -2.90 2.86 -13.41
C ALA A 266 -3.23 1.49 -12.77
N TYR A 267 -2.24 0.60 -12.69
CA TYR A 267 -2.23 -0.55 -11.79
C TYR A 267 -2.03 -0.07 -10.35
N ALA A 268 -1.04 0.80 -10.15
CA ALA A 268 -0.75 1.43 -8.87
C ALA A 268 -0.24 2.86 -9.06
N VAL A 269 -0.43 3.67 -8.04
CA VAL A 269 0.24 4.97 -7.91
C VAL A 269 1.06 4.93 -6.64
N VAL A 270 2.35 5.19 -6.76
CA VAL A 270 3.29 5.25 -5.64
C VAL A 270 3.79 6.67 -5.49
N GLN A 271 3.74 7.19 -4.28
CA GLN A 271 4.24 8.51 -3.94
C GLN A 271 5.31 8.38 -2.86
N LEU A 272 6.48 8.95 -3.13
CA LEU A 272 7.66 8.85 -2.30
C LEU A 272 8.10 10.26 -1.86
N THR A 273 8.29 10.46 -0.57
CA THR A 273 8.91 11.68 -0.05
C THR A 273 10.34 11.37 0.33
N ILE A 274 11.29 12.16 -0.14
CA ILE A 274 12.72 12.02 0.15
C ILE A 274 13.22 13.15 1.05
N LYS A 275 14.39 12.97 1.69
CA LYS A 275 15.04 14.00 2.52
C LYS A 275 15.60 15.14 1.70
#